data_6caa5e82ce8d56a87221d9cb988b43a2
#
_entry.id   6caa5e82ce8d56a87221d9cb988b43a2
#
_cell.length_a   1.000
_cell.length_b   1.000
_cell.length_c   1.000
_cell.angle_alpha   90.00
_cell.angle_beta   90.00
_cell.angle_gamma   90.00
#
_symmetry.space_group_name_H-M   'P 1'
#
loop_
_entity.id
_entity.type
_entity.pdbx_description
1 polymer ?
#
loop_
_entity_poly.entity_id
_entity_poly.type
_entity_poly.pdbx_seq_one_letter_code
_entity_poly.pdbx_strand_id
1 'polypeptide(L)'
;MHGDSKKRVILVVASLASFLVPYTVSSLNVALPAISSSFHIDAVMLGWVTSAYLLTAAICIVPFGRLADIYGRKRFFILGNLLFALGSLLAAIAWSGPVIIAARVIQALGGAMVFSTSIAIVTSVFPPGERGKAIGIITATVYAGLSLGPFIGGVLTYQIGWPSIFLVNIPLAILVVVLTVLYVPGEWTETSGGRFDLTGAALYSVMLFGCIYGLTLLPSLPGISWMLLGLAVLALFIWWEQRIPAPLVEISLFKKSPVFLFSNIAALINYAMVFAVGFLLSLYLQYNRGIDPQTTGLILIAQPVVQMIISPVAGHLSDRIEPRVLATVGMACSTAGLGILMFLSPGTPLAVIIGGQVILGLGYGLFSSPNTNAIMSSVEVRYLGLASSMVSTMRAIGQMLSLAIAMLVFSAVIGMVPITPEVYPDLQQSVTIAFAIFFVIGLVGIAASYARGTGHESH
;
A
#
# COMPACT_ATOMS: atom_id res chain seq x y z
N MET A 1 34.42 14.99 1.01
CA MET A 1 33.38 14.92 -0.03
C MET A 1 32.64 16.24 -0.05
N HIS A 2 32.53 16.89 -1.22
CA HIS A 2 31.79 18.16 -1.39
C HIS A 2 30.30 17.94 -1.06
N GLY A 3 29.60 18.96 -0.57
CA GLY A 3 28.20 18.86 -0.08
C GLY A 3 27.24 18.18 -1.07
N ASP A 4 27.38 18.41 -2.37
CA ASP A 4 26.55 17.81 -3.42
C ASP A 4 26.75 16.29 -3.58
N SER A 5 27.95 15.77 -3.33
CA SER A 5 28.18 14.32 -3.38
C SER A 5 27.46 13.60 -2.24
N LYS A 6 27.41 14.20 -1.03
CA LYS A 6 26.68 13.64 0.11
C LYS A 6 25.17 13.64 -0.14
N LYS A 7 24.61 14.74 -0.67
CA LYS A 7 23.17 14.81 -1.03
C LYS A 7 22.80 13.72 -2.02
N ARG A 8 23.63 13.48 -3.07
CA ARG A 8 23.38 12.42 -4.08
C ARG A 8 23.36 11.03 -3.44
N VAL A 9 24.33 10.71 -2.58
CA VAL A 9 24.36 9.39 -1.91
C VAL A 9 23.13 9.21 -1.02
N ILE A 10 22.72 10.21 -0.25
CA ILE A 10 21.53 10.14 0.59
C ILE A 10 20.28 9.90 -0.26
N LEU A 11 20.17 10.58 -1.40
CA LEU A 11 19.04 10.39 -2.32
C LEU A 11 19.03 8.96 -2.90
N VAL A 12 20.19 8.43 -3.33
CA VAL A 12 20.29 7.05 -3.83
C VAL A 12 19.91 6.04 -2.76
N VAL A 13 20.41 6.20 -1.53
CA VAL A 13 20.11 5.32 -0.40
C VAL A 13 18.61 5.33 -0.07
N ALA A 14 18.01 6.52 0.05
CA ALA A 14 16.59 6.66 0.31
C ALA A 14 15.72 6.10 -0.84
N SER A 15 16.17 6.29 -2.09
CA SER A 15 15.49 5.76 -3.27
C SER A 15 15.53 4.23 -3.32
N LEU A 16 16.69 3.60 -3.09
CA LEU A 16 16.83 2.14 -3.04
C LEU A 16 15.94 1.54 -1.94
N ALA A 17 15.95 2.12 -0.74
CA ALA A 17 15.10 1.68 0.34
C ALA A 17 13.61 1.84 0.03
N SER A 18 13.22 2.95 -0.60
CA SER A 18 11.84 3.20 -1.02
C SER A 18 11.38 2.33 -2.18
N PHE A 19 12.29 1.77 -2.98
CA PHE A 19 12.01 0.78 -4.01
C PHE A 19 11.68 -0.59 -3.41
N LEU A 20 12.41 -1.04 -2.39
CA LEU A 20 12.32 -2.39 -1.83
C LEU A 20 10.93 -2.73 -1.29
N VAL A 21 10.31 -1.82 -0.57
CA VAL A 21 9.00 -2.03 0.08
C VAL A 21 7.90 -2.33 -0.96
N PRO A 22 7.62 -1.47 -1.96
CA PRO A 22 6.59 -1.74 -2.95
C PRO A 22 6.97 -2.89 -3.91
N TYR A 23 8.25 -3.08 -4.22
CA TYR A 23 8.74 -4.23 -4.98
C TYR A 23 8.35 -5.55 -4.29
N THR A 24 8.62 -5.67 -2.98
CA THR A 24 8.30 -6.88 -2.21
C THR A 24 6.79 -7.17 -2.18
N VAL A 25 5.96 -6.14 -2.08
CA VAL A 25 4.51 -6.30 -2.07
C VAL A 25 3.99 -6.74 -3.42
N SER A 26 4.47 -6.15 -4.51
CA SER A 26 3.97 -6.43 -5.85
C SER A 26 4.53 -7.73 -6.44
N SER A 27 5.81 -8.07 -6.19
CA SER A 27 6.42 -9.32 -6.64
C SER A 27 5.81 -10.55 -5.99
N LEU A 28 5.37 -10.43 -4.73
CA LEU A 28 4.71 -11.51 -4.00
C LEU A 28 3.44 -11.99 -4.70
N ASN A 29 2.64 -11.09 -5.27
CA ASN A 29 1.37 -11.45 -5.91
C ASN A 29 1.53 -12.57 -6.96
N VAL A 30 2.64 -12.56 -7.72
CA VAL A 30 2.92 -13.58 -8.75
C VAL A 30 3.43 -14.89 -8.14
N ALA A 31 4.07 -14.83 -6.97
CA ALA A 31 4.62 -15.99 -6.27
C ALA A 31 3.57 -16.74 -5.42
N LEU A 32 2.41 -16.14 -5.13
CA LEU A 32 1.40 -16.71 -4.24
C LEU A 32 0.94 -18.12 -4.63
N PRO A 33 0.65 -18.46 -5.90
CA PRO A 33 0.29 -19.83 -6.27
C PRO A 33 1.40 -20.84 -5.97
N ALA A 34 2.67 -20.49 -6.22
CA ALA A 34 3.81 -21.35 -5.91
C ALA A 34 3.97 -21.56 -4.38
N ILE A 35 3.72 -20.52 -3.58
CA ILE A 35 3.70 -20.61 -2.11
C ILE A 35 2.55 -21.51 -1.65
N SER A 36 1.34 -21.33 -2.21
CA SER A 36 0.18 -22.16 -1.89
C SER A 36 0.44 -23.65 -2.18
N SER A 37 1.02 -23.93 -3.35
CA SER A 37 1.37 -25.31 -3.73
C SER A 37 2.44 -25.91 -2.83
N SER A 38 3.43 -25.11 -2.37
CA SER A 38 4.52 -25.60 -1.49
C SER A 38 4.03 -25.93 -0.08
N PHE A 39 3.05 -25.20 0.45
CA PHE A 39 2.59 -25.35 1.83
C PHE A 39 1.19 -25.94 1.95
N HIS A 40 0.50 -26.20 0.84
CA HIS A 40 -0.89 -26.72 0.79
C HIS A 40 -1.85 -25.87 1.65
N ILE A 41 -1.69 -24.54 1.60
CA ILE A 41 -2.49 -23.60 2.36
C ILE A 41 -3.77 -23.20 1.59
N ASP A 42 -4.80 -22.87 2.37
CA ASP A 42 -6.07 -22.42 1.81
C ASP A 42 -6.02 -20.98 1.26
N ALA A 43 -7.06 -20.59 0.52
CA ALA A 43 -7.14 -19.29 -0.12
C ALA A 43 -7.14 -18.10 0.87
N VAL A 44 -7.70 -18.29 2.07
CA VAL A 44 -7.73 -17.26 3.13
C VAL A 44 -6.34 -17.08 3.74
N MET A 45 -5.66 -18.18 4.08
CA MET A 45 -4.27 -18.14 4.58
C MET A 45 -3.33 -17.55 3.54
N LEU A 46 -3.53 -17.84 2.26
CA LEU A 46 -2.77 -17.25 1.16
C LEU A 46 -2.93 -15.72 1.12
N GLY A 47 -4.14 -15.22 1.30
CA GLY A 47 -4.42 -13.79 1.44
C GLY A 47 -3.67 -13.17 2.65
N TRP A 48 -3.56 -13.91 3.76
CA TRP A 48 -2.85 -13.47 4.95
C TRP A 48 -1.32 -13.31 4.74
N VAL A 49 -0.71 -14.05 3.81
CA VAL A 49 0.72 -13.84 3.46
C VAL A 49 0.97 -12.41 2.98
N THR A 50 0.00 -11.79 2.29
CA THR A 50 0.08 -10.38 1.86
C THR A 50 -0.47 -9.43 2.92
N SER A 51 -1.64 -9.75 3.49
CA SER A 51 -2.36 -8.87 4.42
C SER A 51 -1.63 -8.65 5.74
N ALA A 52 -0.92 -9.65 6.27
CA ALA A 52 -0.14 -9.52 7.50
C ALA A 52 0.94 -8.44 7.38
N TYR A 53 1.60 -8.37 6.22
CA TYR A 53 2.56 -7.30 5.93
C TYR A 53 1.90 -5.92 5.93
N LEU A 54 0.80 -5.77 5.18
CA LEU A 54 0.12 -4.48 5.04
C LEU A 54 -0.50 -4.00 6.36
N LEU A 55 -1.11 -4.92 7.12
CA LEU A 55 -1.70 -4.61 8.42
C LEU A 55 -0.62 -4.15 9.41
N THR A 56 0.47 -4.88 9.51
CA THR A 56 1.59 -4.51 10.39
C THR A 56 2.20 -3.17 9.96
N ALA A 57 2.41 -2.96 8.66
CA ALA A 57 2.91 -1.69 8.15
C ALA A 57 1.97 -0.53 8.48
N ALA A 58 0.65 -0.69 8.28
CA ALA A 58 -0.32 0.36 8.58
C ALA A 58 -0.39 0.70 10.06
N ILE A 59 -0.35 -0.30 10.94
CA ILE A 59 -0.30 -0.12 12.38
C ILE A 59 0.95 0.67 12.80
N CYS A 60 2.10 0.39 12.17
CA CYS A 60 3.40 0.85 12.64
C CYS A 60 3.91 2.13 11.96
N ILE A 61 3.47 2.48 10.74
CA ILE A 61 4.00 3.65 10.00
C ILE A 61 3.88 4.93 10.82
N VAL A 62 2.72 5.23 11.40
CA VAL A 62 2.47 6.46 12.16
C VAL A 62 3.26 6.47 13.48
N PRO A 63 3.17 5.43 14.34
CA PRO A 63 3.97 5.35 15.55
C PRO A 63 5.48 5.40 15.30
N PHE A 64 5.98 4.68 14.30
CA PHE A 64 7.42 4.63 14.00
C PHE A 64 7.94 5.95 13.42
N GLY A 65 7.13 6.69 12.66
CA GLY A 65 7.46 8.04 12.23
C GLY A 65 7.74 8.96 13.43
N ARG A 66 6.83 8.94 14.40
CA ARG A 66 6.98 9.76 15.63
C ARG A 66 8.15 9.29 16.51
N LEU A 67 8.33 7.99 16.67
CA LEU A 67 9.48 7.44 17.41
C LEU A 67 10.81 7.78 16.72
N ALA A 68 10.85 7.75 15.39
CA ALA A 68 12.04 8.13 14.63
C ALA A 68 12.41 9.62 14.82
N ASP A 69 11.42 10.50 14.91
CA ASP A 69 11.65 11.92 15.20
C ASP A 69 12.25 12.14 16.61
N ILE A 70 11.83 11.33 17.60
CA ILE A 70 12.31 11.42 18.99
C ILE A 70 13.68 10.76 19.15
N TYR A 71 13.86 9.53 18.65
CA TYR A 71 15.05 8.71 18.91
C TYR A 71 16.11 8.73 17.81
N GLY A 72 15.80 9.34 16.66
CA GLY A 72 16.73 9.51 15.54
C GLY A 72 16.30 8.78 14.26
N ARG A 73 16.15 9.57 13.21
CA ARG A 73 15.68 9.07 11.89
C ARG A 73 16.68 8.11 11.25
N LYS A 74 17.98 8.36 11.36
CA LYS A 74 19.02 7.48 10.80
C LYS A 74 19.05 6.13 11.50
N ARG A 75 18.96 6.10 12.84
CA ARG A 75 18.92 4.85 13.62
C ARG A 75 17.71 4.01 13.23
N PHE A 76 16.53 4.62 13.15
CA PHE A 76 15.31 3.93 12.71
C PHE A 76 15.40 3.43 11.28
N PHE A 77 16.01 4.19 10.38
CA PHE A 77 16.23 3.78 8.99
C PHE A 77 17.15 2.56 8.88
N ILE A 78 18.28 2.55 9.61
CA ILE A 78 19.21 1.40 9.65
C ILE A 78 18.52 0.16 10.25
N LEU A 79 17.92 0.31 11.43
CA LEU A 79 17.21 -0.79 12.10
C LEU A 79 16.07 -1.34 11.22
N GLY A 80 15.34 -0.45 10.54
CA GLY A 80 14.28 -0.82 9.62
C GLY A 80 14.79 -1.68 8.46
N ASN A 81 15.90 -1.31 7.82
CA ASN A 81 16.48 -2.11 6.74
C ASN A 81 17.03 -3.45 7.25
N LEU A 82 17.61 -3.51 8.44
CA LEU A 82 18.06 -4.76 9.06
C LEU A 82 16.89 -5.70 9.38
N LEU A 83 15.81 -5.18 9.98
CA LEU A 83 14.59 -5.96 10.23
C LEU A 83 13.91 -6.41 8.93
N PHE A 84 13.93 -5.58 7.90
CA PHE A 84 13.40 -5.92 6.58
C PHE A 84 14.21 -7.07 5.93
N ALA A 85 15.55 -7.02 6.04
CA ALA A 85 16.42 -8.09 5.57
C ALA A 85 16.21 -9.37 6.37
N LEU A 86 16.10 -9.28 7.71
CA LEU A 86 15.84 -10.43 8.58
C LEU A 86 14.49 -11.08 8.25
N GLY A 87 13.42 -10.28 8.15
CA GLY A 87 12.09 -10.77 7.75
C GLY A 87 12.10 -11.40 6.37
N SER A 88 12.86 -10.84 5.41
CA SER A 88 13.05 -11.42 4.09
C SER A 88 13.78 -12.77 4.16
N LEU A 89 14.83 -12.89 4.97
CA LEU A 89 15.53 -14.15 5.17
C LEU A 89 14.60 -15.23 5.77
N LEU A 90 13.88 -14.88 6.83
CA LEU A 90 12.93 -15.78 7.48
C LEU A 90 11.80 -16.21 6.53
N ALA A 91 11.32 -15.31 5.69
CA ALA A 91 10.32 -15.65 4.68
C ALA A 91 10.87 -16.59 3.60
N ALA A 92 12.13 -16.41 3.17
CA ALA A 92 12.77 -17.25 2.17
C ALA A 92 13.02 -18.69 2.64
N ILE A 93 13.28 -18.88 3.93
CA ILE A 93 13.51 -20.20 4.54
C ILE A 93 12.27 -20.76 5.25
N ALA A 94 11.11 -20.14 5.08
CA ALA A 94 9.87 -20.59 5.72
C ALA A 94 9.50 -22.00 5.26
N TRP A 95 8.99 -22.81 6.19
CA TRP A 95 8.60 -24.21 5.97
C TRP A 95 7.09 -24.45 6.13
N SER A 96 6.32 -23.40 6.45
CA SER A 96 4.86 -23.48 6.58
C SER A 96 4.19 -22.12 6.41
N GLY A 97 2.88 -22.13 6.14
CA GLY A 97 2.06 -20.90 6.01
C GLY A 97 2.15 -19.97 7.24
N PRO A 98 1.95 -20.44 8.47
CA PRO A 98 2.09 -19.58 9.65
C PRO A 98 3.49 -18.98 9.82
N VAL A 99 4.55 -19.71 9.46
CA VAL A 99 5.94 -19.20 9.55
C VAL A 99 6.20 -18.10 8.54
N ILE A 100 5.74 -18.25 7.29
CA ILE A 100 5.89 -17.17 6.30
C ILE A 100 5.08 -15.95 6.71
N ILE A 101 3.88 -16.10 7.28
CA ILE A 101 3.07 -14.99 7.80
C ILE A 101 3.83 -14.26 8.94
N ALA A 102 4.40 -15.00 9.90
CA ALA A 102 5.20 -14.40 10.98
C ALA A 102 6.43 -13.66 10.44
N ALA A 103 7.12 -14.23 9.45
CA ALA A 103 8.24 -13.58 8.77
C ALA A 103 7.80 -12.27 8.07
N ARG A 104 6.61 -12.27 7.47
CA ARG A 104 6.02 -11.07 6.84
C ARG A 104 5.71 -9.96 7.85
N VAL A 105 5.30 -10.31 9.07
CA VAL A 105 5.14 -9.33 10.17
C VAL A 105 6.48 -8.68 10.49
N ILE A 106 7.55 -9.47 10.68
CA ILE A 106 8.89 -8.94 10.96
C ILE A 106 9.39 -8.04 9.80
N GLN A 107 9.19 -8.48 8.57
CA GLN A 107 9.55 -7.72 7.37
C GLN A 107 8.78 -6.38 7.31
N ALA A 108 7.50 -6.38 7.67
CA ALA A 108 6.66 -5.20 7.69
C ALA A 108 7.04 -4.19 8.76
N LEU A 109 7.47 -4.63 9.95
CA LEU A 109 8.05 -3.73 10.96
C LEU A 109 9.24 -2.96 10.39
N GLY A 110 10.15 -3.68 9.71
CA GLY A 110 11.27 -3.04 9.01
C GLY A 110 10.81 -2.09 7.90
N GLY A 111 9.88 -2.52 7.05
CA GLY A 111 9.31 -1.73 5.96
C GLY A 111 8.64 -0.44 6.45
N ALA A 112 7.89 -0.49 7.56
CA ALA A 112 7.26 0.67 8.17
C ALA A 112 8.28 1.68 8.69
N MET A 113 9.37 1.23 9.34
CA MET A 113 10.48 2.08 9.76
C MET A 113 11.16 2.76 8.55
N VAL A 114 11.44 2.01 7.50
CA VAL A 114 12.06 2.51 6.27
C VAL A 114 11.16 3.55 5.61
N PHE A 115 9.87 3.24 5.43
CA PHE A 115 8.93 4.11 4.73
C PHE A 115 8.70 5.43 5.47
N SER A 116 8.57 5.39 6.81
CA SER A 116 8.36 6.59 7.65
C SER A 116 9.58 7.50 7.70
N THR A 117 10.80 6.96 7.54
CA THR A 117 12.04 7.73 7.68
C THR A 117 12.66 8.19 6.36
N SER A 118 12.43 7.49 5.24
CA SER A 118 13.05 7.78 3.94
C SER A 118 12.82 9.22 3.48
N ILE A 119 11.56 9.67 3.44
CA ILE A 119 11.21 11.04 3.03
C ILE A 119 11.72 12.06 4.07
N ALA A 120 11.61 11.72 5.37
CA ALA A 120 12.04 12.61 6.45
C ALA A 120 13.56 12.87 6.41
N ILE A 121 14.39 11.87 6.10
CA ILE A 121 15.84 12.02 5.92
C ILE A 121 16.14 12.95 4.73
N VAL A 122 15.49 12.75 3.60
CA VAL A 122 15.71 13.57 2.40
C VAL A 122 15.29 15.02 2.65
N THR A 123 14.15 15.26 3.28
CA THR A 123 13.70 16.62 3.61
C THR A 123 14.59 17.33 4.62
N SER A 124 15.32 16.58 5.46
CA SER A 124 16.30 17.15 6.40
C SER A 124 17.61 17.61 5.73
N VAL A 125 17.95 17.03 4.55
CA VAL A 125 19.23 17.27 3.86
C VAL A 125 19.08 18.25 2.71
N PHE A 126 17.94 18.24 2.01
CA PHE A 126 17.72 19.09 0.85
C PHE A 126 17.09 20.44 1.24
N PRO A 127 17.60 21.56 0.74
CA PRO A 127 17.00 22.88 0.98
C PRO A 127 15.61 22.98 0.34
N PRO A 128 14.74 23.90 0.77
CA PRO A 128 13.36 24.01 0.30
C PRO A 128 13.19 24.00 -1.23
N GLY A 129 14.10 24.67 -1.97
CA GLY A 129 14.05 24.73 -3.45
C GLY A 129 14.41 23.43 -4.17
N GLU A 130 15.07 22.47 -3.50
CA GLU A 130 15.49 21.17 -4.09
C GLU A 130 14.65 20.00 -3.58
N ARG A 131 13.87 20.16 -2.49
CA ARG A 131 13.09 19.11 -1.84
C ARG A 131 12.08 18.46 -2.78
N GLY A 132 11.36 19.26 -3.57
CA GLY A 132 10.35 18.76 -4.51
C GLY A 132 10.94 17.78 -5.51
N LYS A 133 12.10 18.11 -6.10
CA LYS A 133 12.80 17.22 -7.02
C LYS A 133 13.26 15.92 -6.34
N ALA A 134 13.80 16.01 -5.14
CA ALA A 134 14.28 14.85 -4.39
C ALA A 134 13.13 13.90 -3.99
N ILE A 135 12.01 14.44 -3.49
CA ILE A 135 10.79 13.68 -3.19
C ILE A 135 10.20 13.06 -4.46
N GLY A 136 10.22 13.80 -5.58
CA GLY A 136 9.77 13.28 -6.88
C GLY A 136 10.57 12.05 -7.32
N ILE A 137 11.90 12.04 -7.13
CA ILE A 137 12.76 10.88 -7.43
C ILE A 137 12.38 9.68 -6.54
N ILE A 138 12.20 9.89 -5.23
CA ILE A 138 11.76 8.81 -4.31
C ILE A 138 10.41 8.25 -4.76
N THR A 139 9.46 9.11 -5.07
CA THR A 139 8.14 8.69 -5.53
C THR A 139 8.23 7.89 -6.84
N ALA A 140 9.07 8.30 -7.77
CA ALA A 140 9.31 7.55 -9.00
C ALA A 140 9.90 6.16 -8.72
N THR A 141 10.80 6.02 -7.73
CA THR A 141 11.34 4.70 -7.36
C THR A 141 10.31 3.80 -6.66
N VAL A 142 9.37 4.35 -5.90
CA VAL A 142 8.21 3.62 -5.36
C VAL A 142 7.37 3.03 -6.51
N TYR A 143 7.06 3.84 -7.52
CA TYR A 143 6.30 3.36 -8.69
C TYR A 143 7.11 2.37 -9.54
N ALA A 144 8.43 2.55 -9.66
CA ALA A 144 9.30 1.59 -10.32
C ALA A 144 9.28 0.23 -9.59
N GLY A 145 9.28 0.22 -8.25
CA GLY A 145 9.14 -1.00 -7.44
C GLY A 145 7.80 -1.71 -7.69
N LEU A 146 6.70 -0.96 -7.71
CA LEU A 146 5.38 -1.50 -8.03
C LEU A 146 5.31 -2.06 -9.45
N SER A 147 5.92 -1.38 -10.43
CA SER A 147 5.88 -1.76 -11.84
C SER A 147 6.78 -2.95 -12.16
N LEU A 148 8.00 -2.94 -11.65
CA LEU A 148 8.99 -4.00 -11.92
C LEU A 148 8.74 -5.25 -11.05
N GLY A 149 8.05 -5.11 -9.92
CA GLY A 149 7.80 -6.20 -8.98
C GLY A 149 7.15 -7.43 -9.61
N PRO A 150 6.01 -7.31 -10.31
CA PRO A 150 5.35 -8.48 -10.91
C PRO A 150 6.24 -9.16 -11.97
N PHE A 151 6.96 -8.39 -12.79
CA PHE A 151 7.85 -8.92 -13.82
C PHE A 151 9.05 -9.64 -13.20
N ILE A 152 9.80 -8.97 -12.33
CA ILE A 152 10.97 -9.56 -11.67
C ILE A 152 10.55 -10.73 -10.80
N GLY A 153 9.45 -10.56 -10.04
CA GLY A 153 8.86 -11.62 -9.20
C GLY A 153 8.45 -12.84 -10.03
N GLY A 154 7.85 -12.62 -11.20
CA GLY A 154 7.47 -13.68 -12.12
C GLY A 154 8.68 -14.45 -12.65
N VAL A 155 9.71 -13.75 -13.16
CA VAL A 155 10.97 -14.35 -13.62
C VAL A 155 11.65 -15.14 -12.51
N LEU A 156 11.82 -14.54 -11.33
CA LEU A 156 12.47 -15.18 -10.19
C LEU A 156 11.70 -16.43 -9.73
N THR A 157 10.38 -16.32 -9.62
CA THR A 157 9.52 -17.44 -9.20
C THR A 157 9.59 -18.60 -10.20
N TYR A 158 9.58 -18.30 -11.49
CA TYR A 158 9.61 -19.30 -12.55
C TYR A 158 10.97 -19.98 -12.68
N GLN A 159 12.09 -19.21 -12.66
CA GLN A 159 13.44 -19.72 -12.94
C GLN A 159 14.13 -20.34 -11.72
N ILE A 160 13.90 -19.77 -10.53
CA ILE A 160 14.65 -20.11 -9.31
C ILE A 160 13.73 -20.67 -8.23
N GLY A 161 12.46 -20.24 -8.22
CA GLY A 161 11.46 -20.57 -7.21
C GLY A 161 11.07 -19.38 -6.34
N TRP A 162 9.90 -19.45 -5.70
CA TRP A 162 9.32 -18.35 -4.91
C TRP A 162 10.22 -17.79 -3.78
N PRO A 163 11.14 -18.57 -3.12
CA PRO A 163 12.00 -17.98 -2.08
C PRO A 163 12.92 -16.87 -2.59
N SER A 164 13.26 -16.91 -3.88
CA SER A 164 14.16 -15.93 -4.50
C SER A 164 13.64 -14.51 -4.48
N ILE A 165 12.31 -14.30 -4.49
CA ILE A 165 11.71 -12.95 -4.39
C ILE A 165 12.05 -12.27 -3.05
N PHE A 166 12.24 -13.06 -2.00
CA PHE A 166 12.67 -12.58 -0.69
C PHE A 166 14.20 -12.46 -0.60
N LEU A 167 14.94 -13.42 -1.15
CA LEU A 167 16.41 -13.44 -1.10
C LEU A 167 17.01 -12.21 -1.78
N VAL A 168 16.45 -11.71 -2.87
CA VAL A 168 16.96 -10.53 -3.59
C VAL A 168 16.86 -9.24 -2.73
N ASN A 169 15.96 -9.19 -1.76
CA ASN A 169 15.83 -8.05 -0.87
C ASN A 169 17.02 -7.93 0.10
N ILE A 170 17.64 -9.06 0.48
CA ILE A 170 18.68 -9.10 1.51
C ILE A 170 19.91 -8.30 1.09
N PRO A 171 20.58 -8.59 -0.05
CA PRO A 171 21.75 -7.85 -0.45
C PRO A 171 21.46 -6.37 -0.71
N LEU A 172 20.28 -6.03 -1.22
CA LEU A 172 19.87 -4.65 -1.44
C LEU A 172 19.65 -3.89 -0.12
N ALA A 173 18.97 -4.50 0.86
CA ALA A 173 18.78 -3.90 2.19
C ALA A 173 20.11 -3.74 2.94
N ILE A 174 21.00 -4.73 2.88
CA ILE A 174 22.34 -4.63 3.46
C ILE A 174 23.16 -3.55 2.77
N LEU A 175 23.10 -3.44 1.44
CA LEU A 175 23.74 -2.35 0.69
C LEU A 175 23.26 -0.97 1.18
N VAL A 176 21.94 -0.81 1.36
CA VAL A 176 21.36 0.43 1.92
C VAL A 176 21.92 0.71 3.32
N VAL A 177 22.03 -0.29 4.20
CA VAL A 177 22.61 -0.14 5.54
C VAL A 177 24.07 0.30 5.46
N VAL A 178 24.89 -0.40 4.67
CA VAL A 178 26.32 -0.10 4.49
C VAL A 178 26.52 1.34 3.99
N LEU A 179 25.80 1.71 2.92
CA LEU A 179 25.88 3.08 2.38
C LEU A 179 25.41 4.13 3.39
N THR A 180 24.37 3.81 4.17
CA THR A 180 23.86 4.72 5.23
C THR A 180 24.90 4.92 6.33
N VAL A 181 25.54 3.85 6.81
CA VAL A 181 26.54 3.92 7.86
C VAL A 181 27.77 4.70 7.41
N LEU A 182 28.25 4.44 6.18
CA LEU A 182 29.50 5.01 5.65
C LEU A 182 29.34 6.46 5.19
N TYR A 183 28.20 6.81 4.60
CA TYR A 183 28.09 8.08 3.86
C TYR A 183 27.02 9.05 4.38
N VAL A 184 26.09 8.61 5.23
CA VAL A 184 25.06 9.48 5.80
C VAL A 184 25.55 9.99 7.16
N PRO A 185 26.03 11.25 7.26
CA PRO A 185 26.56 11.78 8.49
C PRO A 185 25.46 12.27 9.43
N GLY A 186 25.75 12.21 10.73
CA GLY A 186 24.88 12.79 11.76
C GLY A 186 23.64 11.97 12.07
N GLU A 187 22.85 12.51 12.96
CA GLU A 187 21.54 12.02 13.36
C GLU A 187 20.55 13.20 13.28
N TRP A 188 19.29 12.92 12.93
CA TRP A 188 18.24 13.95 12.91
C TRP A 188 17.19 13.58 13.94
N THR A 189 17.10 14.42 14.98
CA THR A 189 16.09 14.33 16.04
C THR A 189 15.36 15.66 16.16
N GLU A 190 14.08 15.63 16.50
CA GLU A 190 13.39 16.85 16.93
C GLU A 190 13.89 17.25 18.32
N THR A 191 14.42 18.47 18.45
CA THR A 191 14.95 19.05 19.70
C THR A 191 13.88 19.36 20.75
N SER A 192 12.62 19.26 20.40
CA SER A 192 11.49 19.70 21.25
C SER A 192 10.81 18.56 22.02
N GLY A 193 11.54 17.66 22.66
CA GLY A 193 11.04 16.79 23.75
C GLY A 193 9.57 16.29 23.65
N GLY A 194 9.08 16.01 22.44
CA GLY A 194 7.70 15.63 22.22
C GLY A 194 7.38 14.29 22.89
N ARG A 195 6.32 14.28 23.70
CA ARG A 195 5.83 13.03 24.31
C ARG A 195 5.20 12.16 23.24
N PHE A 196 5.54 10.88 23.26
CA PHE A 196 4.89 9.88 22.41
C PHE A 196 3.55 9.48 23.03
N ASP A 197 2.47 9.55 22.24
CA ASP A 197 1.16 9.07 22.66
C ASP A 197 1.05 7.55 22.52
N LEU A 198 1.52 6.86 23.55
CA LEU A 198 1.45 5.39 23.60
C LEU A 198 0.00 4.89 23.62
N THR A 199 -0.89 5.62 24.29
CA THR A 199 -2.32 5.23 24.41
C THR A 199 -3.02 5.36 23.05
N GLY A 200 -2.85 6.48 22.36
CA GLY A 200 -3.40 6.65 21.00
C GLY A 200 -2.84 5.63 20.01
N ALA A 201 -1.52 5.35 20.07
CA ALA A 201 -0.90 4.33 19.25
C ALA A 201 -1.45 2.92 19.52
N ALA A 202 -1.69 2.57 20.79
CA ALA A 202 -2.30 1.29 21.17
C ALA A 202 -3.75 1.19 20.68
N LEU A 203 -4.56 2.23 20.91
CA LEU A 203 -5.94 2.29 20.43
C LEU A 203 -6.02 2.18 18.90
N TYR A 204 -5.18 2.93 18.18
CA TYR A 204 -5.07 2.87 16.73
C TYR A 204 -4.73 1.44 16.24
N SER A 205 -3.78 0.78 16.90
CA SER A 205 -3.35 -0.59 16.56
C SER A 205 -4.47 -1.60 16.77
N VAL A 206 -5.14 -1.56 17.93
CA VAL A 206 -6.24 -2.48 18.26
C VAL A 206 -7.44 -2.24 17.35
N MET A 207 -7.76 -0.98 17.05
CA MET A 207 -8.82 -0.60 16.12
C MET A 207 -8.60 -1.21 14.75
N LEU A 208 -7.41 -0.97 14.15
CA LEU A 208 -7.09 -1.50 12.81
C LEU A 208 -7.08 -3.03 12.80
N PHE A 209 -6.42 -3.63 13.79
CA PHE A 209 -6.38 -5.09 13.90
C PHE A 209 -7.80 -5.67 14.02
N GLY A 210 -8.61 -5.14 14.96
CA GLY A 210 -9.96 -5.62 15.19
C GLY A 210 -10.87 -5.50 13.98
N CYS A 211 -10.85 -4.36 13.29
CA CYS A 211 -11.66 -4.15 12.08
C CYS A 211 -11.23 -5.05 10.93
N ILE A 212 -9.94 -5.15 10.64
CA ILE A 212 -9.45 -5.92 9.49
C ILE A 212 -9.53 -7.42 9.75
N TYR A 213 -9.05 -7.88 10.92
CA TYR A 213 -9.11 -9.29 11.28
C TYR A 213 -10.56 -9.77 11.41
N GLY A 214 -11.43 -8.95 12.04
CA GLY A 214 -12.86 -9.22 12.11
C GLY A 214 -13.49 -9.38 10.73
N LEU A 215 -13.17 -8.48 9.79
CA LEU A 215 -13.69 -8.54 8.42
C LEU A 215 -13.29 -9.85 7.70
N THR A 216 -12.07 -10.34 7.89
CA THR A 216 -11.59 -11.58 7.25
C THR A 216 -12.21 -12.84 7.83
N LEU A 217 -12.75 -12.77 9.06
CA LEU A 217 -13.42 -13.89 9.72
C LEU A 217 -14.95 -13.88 9.55
N LEU A 218 -15.53 -12.87 8.89
CA LEU A 218 -16.96 -12.86 8.62
C LEU A 218 -17.36 -14.03 7.69
N PRO A 219 -18.56 -14.59 7.81
CA PRO A 219 -19.67 -14.21 8.72
C PRO A 219 -19.63 -14.92 10.09
N SER A 220 -18.50 -15.45 10.54
CA SER A 220 -18.40 -16.19 11.80
C SER A 220 -18.65 -15.29 13.03
N LEU A 221 -19.10 -15.87 14.14
CA LEU A 221 -19.32 -15.17 15.40
C LEU A 221 -18.04 -14.48 15.93
N PRO A 222 -16.86 -15.13 15.92
CA PRO A 222 -15.60 -14.44 16.23
C PRO A 222 -15.32 -13.23 15.32
N GLY A 223 -15.64 -13.32 14.02
CA GLY A 223 -15.48 -12.20 13.07
C GLY A 223 -16.34 -10.99 13.47
N ILE A 224 -17.60 -11.23 13.80
CA ILE A 224 -18.51 -10.19 14.29
C ILE A 224 -17.99 -9.57 15.60
N SER A 225 -17.52 -10.39 16.53
CA SER A 225 -16.98 -9.93 17.82
C SER A 225 -15.76 -9.04 17.66
N TRP A 226 -14.80 -9.42 16.79
CA TRP A 226 -13.62 -8.62 16.49
C TRP A 226 -13.96 -7.32 15.76
N MET A 227 -14.93 -7.34 14.84
CA MET A 227 -15.41 -6.15 14.15
C MET A 227 -16.05 -5.15 15.13
N LEU A 228 -16.93 -5.63 16.02
CA LEU A 228 -17.57 -4.79 17.03
C LEU A 228 -16.54 -4.20 18.00
N LEU A 229 -15.56 -5.00 18.43
CA LEU A 229 -14.43 -4.51 19.24
C LEU A 229 -13.66 -3.40 18.49
N GLY A 230 -13.31 -3.63 17.23
CA GLY A 230 -12.59 -2.65 16.39
C GLY A 230 -13.37 -1.34 16.26
N LEU A 231 -14.68 -1.40 16.02
CA LEU A 231 -15.56 -0.22 15.94
C LEU A 231 -15.72 0.49 17.29
N ALA A 232 -15.83 -0.24 18.39
CA ALA A 232 -15.86 0.35 19.73
C ALA A 232 -14.54 1.07 20.06
N VAL A 233 -13.40 0.45 19.72
CA VAL A 233 -12.08 1.07 19.92
C VAL A 233 -11.89 2.25 18.96
N LEU A 234 -12.45 2.26 17.76
CA LEU A 234 -12.46 3.43 16.86
C LEU A 234 -13.17 4.62 17.53
N ALA A 235 -14.33 4.39 18.13
CA ALA A 235 -15.04 5.45 18.85
C ALA A 235 -14.20 5.98 20.03
N LEU A 236 -13.56 5.08 20.79
CA LEU A 236 -12.66 5.43 21.88
C LEU A 236 -11.41 6.17 21.39
N PHE A 237 -10.82 5.76 20.27
CA PHE A 237 -9.67 6.43 19.63
C PHE A 237 -10.04 7.86 19.23
N ILE A 238 -11.17 8.06 18.54
CA ILE A 238 -11.65 9.40 18.15
C ILE A 238 -11.87 10.28 19.40
N TRP A 239 -12.46 9.74 20.45
CA TRP A 239 -12.67 10.45 21.72
C TRP A 239 -11.35 10.83 22.39
N TRP A 240 -10.32 9.94 22.38
CA TRP A 240 -9.00 10.16 22.92
C TRP A 240 -8.26 11.26 22.16
N GLU A 241 -8.17 11.14 20.83
CA GLU A 241 -7.46 12.08 19.95
C GLU A 241 -8.01 13.52 20.04
N GLN A 242 -9.29 13.70 20.37
CA GLN A 242 -9.88 15.03 20.56
C GLN A 242 -9.48 15.71 21.88
N ARG A 243 -8.84 14.99 22.80
CA ARG A 243 -8.54 15.48 24.16
C ARG A 243 -7.07 15.67 24.45
N ILE A 244 -6.18 15.09 23.66
CA ILE A 244 -4.75 15.20 23.90
C ILE A 244 -4.13 16.38 23.14
N PRO A 245 -3.08 17.01 23.72
CA PRO A 245 -2.44 18.18 23.09
C PRO A 245 -1.64 17.86 21.81
N ALA A 246 -1.15 16.61 21.65
CA ALA A 246 -0.34 16.17 20.52
C ALA A 246 -0.92 14.86 19.93
N PRO A 247 -2.07 14.94 19.21
CA PRO A 247 -2.74 13.78 18.66
C PRO A 247 -1.93 13.12 17.53
N LEU A 248 -2.09 11.79 17.37
CA LEU A 248 -1.59 11.07 16.20
C LEU A 248 -2.37 11.48 14.93
N VAL A 249 -3.66 11.75 15.10
CA VAL A 249 -4.59 12.12 14.02
C VAL A 249 -5.37 13.37 14.42
N GLU A 250 -5.18 14.48 13.70
CA GLU A 250 -5.89 15.73 13.98
C GLU A 250 -7.34 15.67 13.43
N ILE A 251 -8.26 15.18 14.25
CA ILE A 251 -9.69 15.02 13.90
C ILE A 251 -10.34 16.35 13.49
N SER A 252 -9.83 17.48 14.01
CA SER A 252 -10.40 18.80 13.73
C SER A 252 -10.31 19.18 12.23
N LEU A 253 -9.29 18.69 11.51
CA LEU A 253 -9.14 18.96 10.07
C LEU A 253 -10.29 18.38 9.25
N PHE A 254 -10.78 17.20 9.63
CA PHE A 254 -11.93 16.57 8.95
C PHE A 254 -13.23 17.35 9.14
N LYS A 255 -13.38 18.05 10.27
CA LYS A 255 -14.56 18.88 10.53
C LYS A 255 -14.49 20.25 9.86
N LYS A 256 -13.29 20.81 9.70
CA LYS A 256 -13.08 22.18 9.18
C LYS A 256 -13.05 22.26 7.65
N SER A 257 -12.62 21.20 6.96
CA SER A 257 -12.45 21.20 5.52
C SER A 257 -13.19 20.03 4.85
N PRO A 258 -14.33 20.29 4.18
CA PRO A 258 -15.01 19.27 3.36
C PRO A 258 -14.11 18.69 2.27
N VAL A 259 -13.24 19.53 1.66
CA VAL A 259 -12.26 19.07 0.66
C VAL A 259 -11.31 18.06 1.26
N PHE A 260 -10.79 18.31 2.46
CA PHE A 260 -9.93 17.38 3.18
C PHE A 260 -10.64 16.06 3.48
N LEU A 261 -11.86 16.13 4.03
CA LEU A 261 -12.66 14.94 4.38
C LEU A 261 -12.93 14.07 3.14
N PHE A 262 -13.58 14.63 2.11
CA PHE A 262 -14.00 13.86 0.95
C PHE A 262 -12.84 13.40 0.09
N SER A 263 -11.71 14.13 0.03
CA SER A 263 -10.50 13.68 -0.66
C SER A 263 -9.83 12.51 0.04
N ASN A 264 -9.83 12.47 1.38
CA ASN A 264 -9.34 11.32 2.15
C ASN A 264 -10.27 10.10 2.00
N ILE A 265 -11.59 10.29 2.02
CA ILE A 265 -12.57 9.21 1.75
C ILE A 265 -12.39 8.69 0.32
N ALA A 266 -12.24 9.55 -0.68
CA ALA A 266 -12.00 9.15 -2.05
C ALA A 266 -10.67 8.37 -2.21
N ALA A 267 -9.61 8.78 -1.49
CA ALA A 267 -8.36 8.02 -1.44
C ALA A 267 -8.57 6.63 -0.86
N LEU A 268 -9.22 6.52 0.30
CA LEU A 268 -9.54 5.23 0.94
C LEU A 268 -10.27 4.31 -0.05
N ILE A 269 -11.33 4.81 -0.69
CA ILE A 269 -12.15 4.05 -1.63
C ILE A 269 -11.32 3.62 -2.86
N ASN A 270 -10.51 4.52 -3.43
CA ASN A 270 -9.69 4.22 -4.59
C ASN A 270 -8.71 3.07 -4.30
N TYR A 271 -8.01 3.13 -3.16
CA TYR A 271 -7.10 2.07 -2.76
C TYR A 271 -7.84 0.77 -2.42
N ALA A 272 -9.04 0.85 -1.84
CA ALA A 272 -9.86 -0.30 -1.51
C ALA A 272 -10.38 -1.05 -2.76
N MET A 273 -10.66 -0.35 -3.86
CA MET A 273 -11.16 -1.00 -5.07
C MET A 273 -10.05 -1.49 -6.01
N VAL A 274 -8.83 -0.94 -5.95
CA VAL A 274 -7.80 -1.23 -6.97
C VAL A 274 -6.71 -2.19 -6.48
N PHE A 275 -6.38 -2.19 -5.18
CA PHE A 275 -5.18 -2.87 -4.70
C PHE A 275 -5.20 -4.39 -4.89
N ALA A 276 -6.32 -5.07 -4.61
CA ALA A 276 -6.42 -6.52 -4.74
C ALA A 276 -6.48 -7.01 -6.21
N VAL A 277 -6.57 -6.11 -7.19
CA VAL A 277 -6.64 -6.49 -8.61
C VAL A 277 -5.45 -7.36 -9.02
N GLY A 278 -4.23 -6.97 -8.65
CA GLY A 278 -3.02 -7.74 -8.94
C GLY A 278 -3.02 -9.11 -8.28
N PHE A 279 -3.51 -9.20 -7.04
CA PHE A 279 -3.69 -10.47 -6.31
C PHE A 279 -4.70 -11.39 -7.01
N LEU A 280 -5.90 -10.88 -7.28
CA LEU A 280 -6.98 -11.66 -7.92
C LEU A 280 -6.62 -12.10 -9.34
N LEU A 281 -6.05 -11.21 -10.16
CA LEU A 281 -5.62 -11.54 -11.51
C LEU A 281 -4.46 -12.55 -11.53
N SER A 282 -3.55 -12.48 -10.56
CA SER A 282 -2.47 -13.47 -10.44
C SER A 282 -3.01 -14.87 -10.22
N LEU A 283 -3.97 -15.03 -9.30
CA LEU A 283 -4.61 -16.31 -9.03
C LEU A 283 -5.41 -16.80 -10.24
N TYR A 284 -6.21 -15.93 -10.84
CA TYR A 284 -6.99 -16.26 -12.03
C TYR A 284 -6.11 -16.70 -13.21
N LEU A 285 -5.04 -15.95 -13.52
CA LEU A 285 -4.16 -16.27 -14.66
C LEU A 285 -3.41 -17.59 -14.45
N GLN A 286 -2.94 -17.86 -13.24
CA GLN A 286 -2.16 -19.06 -12.96
C GLN A 286 -3.02 -20.29 -12.74
N TYR A 287 -4.10 -20.22 -11.97
CA TYR A 287 -4.94 -21.38 -11.66
C TYR A 287 -6.01 -21.64 -12.76
N ASN A 288 -6.83 -20.63 -13.12
CA ASN A 288 -7.90 -20.82 -14.08
C ASN A 288 -7.43 -20.88 -15.54
N ARG A 289 -6.30 -20.19 -15.86
CA ARG A 289 -5.76 -20.10 -17.22
C ARG A 289 -4.50 -20.94 -17.43
N GLY A 290 -3.90 -21.49 -16.37
CA GLY A 290 -2.65 -22.26 -16.46
C GLY A 290 -1.46 -21.47 -16.98
N ILE A 291 -1.47 -20.13 -16.87
CA ILE A 291 -0.39 -19.27 -17.35
C ILE A 291 0.74 -19.31 -16.32
N ASP A 292 1.97 -19.47 -16.78
CA ASP A 292 3.15 -19.50 -15.92
C ASP A 292 3.41 -18.18 -15.19
N PRO A 293 4.16 -18.18 -14.08
CA PRO A 293 4.42 -16.98 -13.28
C PRO A 293 5.12 -15.85 -14.05
N GLN A 294 6.02 -16.18 -14.99
CA GLN A 294 6.76 -15.19 -15.77
C GLN A 294 5.83 -14.43 -16.71
N THR A 295 5.02 -15.15 -17.47
CA THR A 295 4.00 -14.56 -18.36
C THR A 295 2.94 -13.81 -17.58
N THR A 296 2.51 -14.33 -16.43
CA THR A 296 1.59 -13.64 -15.51
C THR A 296 2.19 -12.30 -15.06
N GLY A 297 3.47 -12.28 -14.66
CA GLY A 297 4.17 -11.06 -14.29
C GLY A 297 4.23 -10.01 -15.40
N LEU A 298 4.45 -10.46 -16.66
CA LEU A 298 4.41 -9.58 -17.84
C LEU A 298 3.02 -8.99 -18.10
N ILE A 299 1.95 -9.73 -17.85
CA ILE A 299 0.59 -9.24 -17.98
C ILE A 299 0.29 -8.22 -16.87
N LEU A 300 0.67 -8.51 -15.63
CA LEU A 300 0.38 -7.68 -14.47
C LEU A 300 1.14 -6.35 -14.44
N ILE A 301 2.22 -6.20 -15.20
CA ILE A 301 2.97 -4.94 -15.28
C ILE A 301 2.20 -3.83 -16.01
N ALA A 302 1.17 -4.16 -16.80
CA ALA A 302 0.46 -3.21 -17.64
C ALA A 302 -0.15 -2.06 -16.82
N GLN A 303 -0.83 -2.35 -15.72
CA GLN A 303 -1.44 -1.34 -14.85
C GLN A 303 -0.41 -0.39 -14.22
N PRO A 304 0.64 -0.86 -13.50
CA PRO A 304 1.60 0.03 -12.85
C PRO A 304 2.45 0.84 -13.84
N VAL A 305 2.74 0.32 -15.02
CA VAL A 305 3.47 1.09 -16.05
C VAL A 305 2.66 2.26 -16.55
N VAL A 306 1.39 2.04 -16.88
CA VAL A 306 0.49 3.13 -17.31
C VAL A 306 0.33 4.15 -16.19
N GLN A 307 0.15 3.70 -14.94
CA GLN A 307 0.10 4.56 -13.77
C GLN A 307 1.35 5.43 -13.62
N MET A 308 2.55 4.84 -13.78
CA MET A 308 3.82 5.54 -13.68
C MET A 308 3.96 6.64 -14.73
N ILE A 309 3.47 6.42 -15.94
CA ILE A 309 3.51 7.39 -17.05
C ILE A 309 2.47 8.51 -16.83
N ILE A 310 1.27 8.15 -16.42
CA ILE A 310 0.14 9.09 -16.31
C ILE A 310 0.21 9.96 -15.05
N SER A 311 0.73 9.46 -13.93
CA SER A 311 0.75 10.20 -12.65
C SER A 311 1.48 11.56 -12.73
N PRO A 312 2.67 11.70 -13.36
CA PRO A 312 3.31 13.00 -13.53
C PRO A 312 2.52 13.95 -14.43
N VAL A 313 1.93 13.41 -15.51
CA VAL A 313 1.09 14.20 -16.43
C VAL A 313 -0.14 14.72 -15.69
N ALA A 314 -0.82 13.89 -14.93
CA ALA A 314 -1.96 14.27 -14.12
C ALA A 314 -1.60 15.30 -13.03
N GLY A 315 -0.41 15.16 -12.43
CA GLY A 315 0.12 16.16 -11.50
C GLY A 315 0.25 17.54 -12.11
N HIS A 316 0.92 17.66 -13.27
CA HIS A 316 1.04 18.93 -13.99
C HIS A 316 -0.34 19.48 -14.48
N LEU A 317 -1.23 18.58 -14.86
CA LEU A 317 -2.56 18.96 -15.31
C LEU A 317 -3.42 19.49 -14.14
N SER A 318 -3.20 19.01 -12.91
CA SER A 318 -3.90 19.49 -11.72
C SER A 318 -3.52 20.91 -11.29
N ASP A 319 -2.43 21.47 -11.86
CA ASP A 319 -2.08 22.89 -11.70
C ASP A 319 -2.94 23.82 -12.59
N ARG A 320 -3.58 23.27 -13.64
CA ARG A 320 -4.36 24.02 -14.63
C ARG A 320 -5.85 23.67 -14.63
N ILE A 321 -6.18 22.44 -14.28
CA ILE A 321 -7.56 21.92 -14.22
C ILE A 321 -7.85 21.62 -12.76
N GLU A 322 -9.05 21.92 -12.32
CA GLU A 322 -9.49 21.65 -10.95
C GLU A 322 -9.22 20.19 -10.55
N PRO A 323 -8.48 19.93 -9.45
CA PRO A 323 -8.13 18.57 -9.00
C PRO A 323 -9.33 17.65 -8.80
N ARG A 324 -10.50 18.22 -8.47
CA ARG A 324 -11.78 17.51 -8.38
C ARG A 324 -12.16 16.82 -9.68
N VAL A 325 -12.09 17.52 -10.81
CA VAL A 325 -12.48 16.98 -12.11
C VAL A 325 -11.56 15.83 -12.51
N LEU A 326 -10.25 16.05 -12.43
CA LEU A 326 -9.25 15.06 -12.81
C LEU A 326 -9.36 13.78 -11.94
N ALA A 327 -9.48 13.95 -10.63
CA ALA A 327 -9.60 12.82 -9.73
C ALA A 327 -10.93 12.07 -9.92
N THR A 328 -12.03 12.76 -10.21
CA THR A 328 -13.33 12.11 -10.47
C THR A 328 -13.29 11.34 -11.80
N VAL A 329 -12.69 11.90 -12.86
CA VAL A 329 -12.47 11.19 -14.13
C VAL A 329 -11.55 9.96 -13.90
N GLY A 330 -10.47 10.12 -13.13
CA GLY A 330 -9.60 9.01 -12.75
C GLY A 330 -10.33 7.89 -12.04
N MET A 331 -11.20 8.23 -11.07
CA MET A 331 -12.04 7.27 -10.36
C MET A 331 -13.02 6.56 -11.31
N ALA A 332 -13.63 7.29 -12.24
CA ALA A 332 -14.54 6.74 -13.25
C ALA A 332 -13.81 5.77 -14.18
N CYS A 333 -12.60 6.12 -14.66
CA CYS A 333 -11.76 5.22 -15.45
C CYS A 333 -11.39 3.95 -14.69
N SER A 334 -10.98 4.06 -13.41
CA SER A 334 -10.67 2.90 -12.57
C SER A 334 -11.91 2.00 -12.41
N THR A 335 -13.07 2.59 -12.17
CA THR A 335 -14.34 1.86 -12.07
C THR A 335 -14.70 1.16 -13.39
N ALA A 336 -14.50 1.83 -14.53
CA ALA A 336 -14.72 1.21 -15.85
C ALA A 336 -13.78 0.03 -16.11
N GLY A 337 -12.50 0.14 -15.72
CA GLY A 337 -11.56 -0.98 -15.80
C GLY A 337 -12.00 -2.19 -14.96
N LEU A 338 -12.50 -1.97 -13.75
CA LEU A 338 -13.10 -3.03 -12.91
C LEU A 338 -14.36 -3.60 -13.54
N GLY A 339 -15.19 -2.76 -14.19
CA GLY A 339 -16.36 -3.17 -14.93
C GLY A 339 -16.05 -4.11 -16.11
N ILE A 340 -14.88 -3.97 -16.75
CA ILE A 340 -14.40 -4.94 -17.75
C ILE A 340 -13.98 -6.23 -17.07
N LEU A 341 -13.22 -6.15 -15.99
CA LEU A 341 -12.67 -7.32 -15.30
C LEU A 341 -13.73 -8.14 -14.54
N MET A 342 -14.87 -7.57 -14.19
CA MET A 342 -15.94 -8.34 -13.56
C MET A 342 -16.61 -9.37 -14.49
N PHE A 343 -16.37 -9.34 -15.80
CA PHE A 343 -16.87 -10.30 -16.78
C PHE A 343 -15.81 -11.33 -17.21
N LEU A 344 -14.74 -11.52 -16.43
CA LEU A 344 -13.72 -12.51 -16.72
C LEU A 344 -14.33 -13.93 -16.77
N SER A 345 -13.93 -14.69 -17.78
CA SER A 345 -14.25 -16.10 -17.98
C SER A 345 -13.00 -16.86 -18.40
N PRO A 346 -12.98 -18.20 -18.32
CA PRO A 346 -11.83 -18.97 -18.77
C PRO A 346 -11.44 -18.73 -20.23
N GLY A 347 -12.38 -18.27 -21.07
CA GLY A 347 -12.15 -17.95 -22.48
C GLY A 347 -11.82 -16.48 -22.77
N THR A 348 -11.79 -15.59 -21.78
CA THR A 348 -11.56 -14.15 -22.01
C THR A 348 -10.20 -13.91 -22.69
N PRO A 349 -10.13 -13.20 -23.85
CA PRO A 349 -8.88 -12.89 -24.51
C PRO A 349 -7.94 -12.10 -23.62
N LEU A 350 -6.63 -12.38 -23.66
CA LEU A 350 -5.62 -11.65 -22.88
C LEU A 350 -5.63 -10.15 -23.18
N ALA A 351 -5.95 -9.76 -24.41
CA ALA A 351 -6.08 -8.35 -24.79
C ALA A 351 -7.15 -7.61 -23.98
N VAL A 352 -8.25 -8.27 -23.60
CA VAL A 352 -9.30 -7.68 -22.74
C VAL A 352 -8.79 -7.48 -21.32
N ILE A 353 -8.03 -8.45 -20.79
CA ILE A 353 -7.43 -8.38 -19.45
C ILE A 353 -6.42 -7.25 -19.41
N ILE A 354 -5.52 -7.17 -20.40
CA ILE A 354 -4.51 -6.10 -20.50
C ILE A 354 -5.20 -4.75 -20.70
N GLY A 355 -6.22 -4.68 -21.55
CA GLY A 355 -7.03 -3.46 -21.77
C GLY A 355 -7.68 -2.95 -20.47
N GLY A 356 -8.27 -3.86 -19.69
CA GLY A 356 -8.82 -3.54 -18.36
C GLY A 356 -7.74 -2.97 -17.41
N GLN A 357 -6.55 -3.57 -17.39
CA GLN A 357 -5.43 -3.10 -16.57
C GLN A 357 -4.89 -1.74 -17.05
N VAL A 358 -4.80 -1.50 -18.37
CA VAL A 358 -4.42 -0.21 -18.93
C VAL A 358 -5.39 0.88 -18.49
N ILE A 359 -6.71 0.62 -18.56
CA ILE A 359 -7.75 1.56 -18.13
C ILE A 359 -7.66 1.79 -16.60
N LEU A 360 -7.42 0.75 -15.81
CA LEU A 360 -7.17 0.88 -14.38
C LEU A 360 -5.93 1.74 -14.07
N GLY A 361 -4.84 1.50 -14.79
CA GLY A 361 -3.59 2.26 -14.63
C GLY A 361 -3.76 3.74 -14.98
N LEU A 362 -4.50 4.03 -16.06
CA LEU A 362 -4.88 5.37 -16.47
C LEU A 362 -5.74 6.05 -15.39
N GLY A 363 -6.77 5.36 -14.91
CA GLY A 363 -7.65 5.87 -13.87
C GLY A 363 -6.92 6.15 -12.57
N TYR A 364 -6.07 5.24 -12.12
CA TYR A 364 -5.30 5.42 -10.89
C TYR A 364 -4.27 6.56 -11.02
N GLY A 365 -3.60 6.69 -12.16
CA GLY A 365 -2.65 7.78 -12.44
C GLY A 365 -3.34 9.14 -12.44
N LEU A 366 -4.51 9.25 -13.07
CA LEU A 366 -5.32 10.48 -13.09
C LEU A 366 -5.91 10.83 -11.71
N PHE A 367 -6.11 9.84 -10.83
CA PHE A 367 -6.64 10.06 -9.49
C PHE A 367 -5.58 10.46 -8.47
N SER A 368 -4.48 9.68 -8.38
CA SER A 368 -3.57 9.68 -7.23
C SER A 368 -2.90 11.05 -7.00
N SER A 369 -2.31 11.64 -8.04
CA SER A 369 -1.58 12.91 -7.94
C SER A 369 -2.51 14.11 -7.70
N PRO A 370 -3.59 14.32 -8.49
CA PRO A 370 -4.53 15.41 -8.24
C PRO A 370 -5.25 15.33 -6.90
N ASN A 371 -5.59 14.11 -6.44
CA ASN A 371 -6.22 13.92 -5.13
C ASN A 371 -5.28 14.29 -3.98
N THR A 372 -3.99 13.89 -4.08
CA THR A 372 -2.98 14.28 -3.10
C THR A 372 -2.78 15.81 -3.09
N ASN A 373 -2.75 16.44 -4.27
CA ASN A 373 -2.67 17.90 -4.38
C ASN A 373 -3.87 18.59 -3.70
N ALA A 374 -5.10 18.09 -3.93
CA ALA A 374 -6.30 18.59 -3.26
C ALA A 374 -6.24 18.49 -1.74
N ILE A 375 -5.73 17.37 -1.19
CA ILE A 375 -5.55 17.19 0.26
C ILE A 375 -4.53 18.19 0.80
N MET A 376 -3.36 18.32 0.14
CA MET A 376 -2.30 19.21 0.60
C MET A 376 -2.67 20.69 0.52
N SER A 377 -3.40 21.10 -0.52
CA SER A 377 -3.85 22.48 -0.68
C SER A 377 -5.04 22.88 0.22
N SER A 378 -5.71 21.89 0.81
CA SER A 378 -6.86 22.12 1.71
C SER A 378 -6.50 22.41 3.16
N VAL A 379 -5.19 22.41 3.50
CA VAL A 379 -4.70 22.61 4.86
C VAL A 379 -3.62 23.70 4.92
N GLU A 380 -3.49 24.36 6.08
CA GLU A 380 -2.42 25.32 6.33
C GLU A 380 -1.05 24.63 6.31
N VAL A 381 0.02 25.39 5.99
CA VAL A 381 1.41 24.91 5.89
C VAL A 381 1.88 24.13 7.13
N ARG A 382 1.45 24.55 8.32
CA ARG A 382 1.77 23.86 9.59
C ARG A 382 1.22 22.44 9.68
N TYR A 383 0.17 22.11 8.92
CA TYR A 383 -0.48 20.79 8.93
C TYR A 383 -0.10 19.90 7.73
N LEU A 384 0.80 20.33 6.84
CA LEU A 384 1.19 19.56 5.65
C LEU A 384 1.75 18.17 5.99
N GLY A 385 2.56 18.07 7.05
CA GLY A 385 3.09 16.78 7.52
C GLY A 385 1.97 15.82 7.95
N LEU A 386 0.99 16.35 8.69
CA LEU A 386 -0.18 15.60 9.12
C LEU A 386 -1.07 15.18 7.94
N ALA A 387 -1.30 16.08 6.99
CA ALA A 387 -2.06 15.76 5.77
C ALA A 387 -1.40 14.65 4.95
N SER A 388 -0.07 14.67 4.82
CA SER A 388 0.70 13.60 4.17
C SER A 388 0.57 12.25 4.90
N SER A 389 0.59 12.28 6.24
CA SER A 389 0.37 11.08 7.06
C SER A 389 -1.04 10.52 6.86
N MET A 390 -2.05 11.38 6.74
CA MET A 390 -3.43 10.96 6.46
C MET A 390 -3.58 10.29 5.10
N VAL A 391 -2.97 10.84 4.04
CA VAL A 391 -2.94 10.19 2.72
C VAL A 391 -2.34 8.79 2.81
N SER A 392 -1.23 8.65 3.53
CA SER A 392 -0.55 7.35 3.72
C SER A 392 -1.40 6.38 4.53
N THR A 393 -2.10 6.86 5.55
CA THR A 393 -3.03 6.08 6.38
C THR A 393 -4.23 5.60 5.56
N MET A 394 -4.88 6.49 4.80
CA MET A 394 -6.01 6.13 3.93
C MET A 394 -5.60 5.11 2.87
N ARG A 395 -4.39 5.26 2.31
CA ARG A 395 -3.79 4.27 1.42
C ARG A 395 -3.67 2.90 2.08
N ALA A 396 -3.05 2.83 3.25
CA ALA A 396 -2.79 1.58 3.94
C ALA A 396 -4.10 0.88 4.34
N ILE A 397 -5.06 1.62 4.90
CA ILE A 397 -6.38 1.09 5.26
C ILE A 397 -7.13 0.60 4.01
N GLY A 398 -7.13 1.38 2.92
CA GLY A 398 -7.77 1.00 1.66
C GLY A 398 -7.18 -0.29 1.08
N GLN A 399 -5.85 -0.41 1.04
CA GLN A 399 -5.17 -1.63 0.57
C GLN A 399 -5.54 -2.86 1.39
N MET A 400 -5.62 -2.71 2.72
CA MET A 400 -6.05 -3.80 3.60
C MET A 400 -7.51 -4.17 3.39
N LEU A 401 -8.42 -3.19 3.28
CA LEU A 401 -9.83 -3.43 2.99
C LEU A 401 -10.00 -4.17 1.66
N SER A 402 -9.22 -3.81 0.65
CA SER A 402 -9.23 -4.49 -0.65
C SER A 402 -8.96 -5.99 -0.52
N LEU A 403 -7.88 -6.37 0.17
CA LEU A 403 -7.56 -7.77 0.40
C LEU A 403 -8.53 -8.47 1.34
N ALA A 404 -8.99 -7.78 2.39
CA ALA A 404 -9.96 -8.35 3.33
C ALA A 404 -11.29 -8.67 2.62
N ILE A 405 -11.76 -7.81 1.70
CA ILE A 405 -12.94 -8.08 0.87
C ILE A 405 -12.68 -9.29 -0.04
N ALA A 406 -11.52 -9.40 -0.68
CA ALA A 406 -11.17 -10.55 -1.50
C ALA A 406 -11.16 -11.85 -0.68
N MET A 407 -10.55 -11.84 0.52
CA MET A 407 -10.53 -12.99 1.43
C MET A 407 -11.92 -13.35 1.96
N LEU A 408 -12.77 -12.36 2.25
CA LEU A 408 -14.17 -12.58 2.64
C LEU A 408 -14.93 -13.31 1.54
N VAL A 409 -14.77 -12.90 0.27
CA VAL A 409 -15.38 -13.56 -0.88
C VAL A 409 -14.86 -15.00 -1.03
N PHE A 410 -13.54 -15.21 -0.88
CA PHE A 410 -12.96 -16.56 -0.92
C PHE A 410 -13.48 -17.45 0.19
N SER A 411 -13.55 -16.94 1.42
CA SER A 411 -14.13 -17.69 2.54
C SER A 411 -15.59 -18.06 2.32
N ALA A 412 -16.37 -17.17 1.71
CA ALA A 412 -17.79 -17.40 1.46
C ALA A 412 -18.08 -18.35 0.28
N VAL A 413 -17.25 -18.37 -0.75
CA VAL A 413 -17.49 -19.13 -2.00
C VAL A 413 -16.67 -20.42 -2.03
N ILE A 414 -15.38 -20.36 -1.73
CA ILE A 414 -14.46 -21.51 -1.77
C ILE A 414 -14.43 -22.22 -0.41
N GLY A 415 -14.55 -21.46 0.70
CA GLY A 415 -14.31 -21.96 2.04
C GLY A 415 -12.82 -21.99 2.40
N MET A 416 -12.49 -22.63 3.53
CA MET A 416 -11.12 -22.79 4.02
C MET A 416 -10.49 -24.08 3.49
N VAL A 417 -10.40 -24.21 2.17
CA VAL A 417 -9.83 -25.38 1.51
C VAL A 417 -8.67 -24.98 0.59
N PRO A 418 -7.68 -25.86 0.37
CA PRO A 418 -6.61 -25.60 -0.62
C PRO A 418 -7.16 -25.39 -2.02
N ILE A 419 -6.48 -24.56 -2.82
CA ILE A 419 -6.87 -24.30 -4.20
C ILE A 419 -6.41 -25.48 -5.07
N THR A 420 -7.33 -26.45 -5.29
CA THR A 420 -7.14 -27.61 -6.15
C THR A 420 -7.92 -27.43 -7.45
N PRO A 421 -7.65 -28.22 -8.51
CA PRO A 421 -8.41 -28.13 -9.78
C PRO A 421 -9.93 -28.24 -9.62
N GLU A 422 -10.40 -28.92 -8.59
CA GLU A 422 -11.82 -29.08 -8.29
C GLU A 422 -12.51 -27.77 -7.92
N VAL A 423 -11.77 -26.85 -7.26
CA VAL A 423 -12.31 -25.54 -6.83
C VAL A 423 -11.98 -24.38 -7.79
N TYR A 424 -11.38 -24.65 -8.96
CA TYR A 424 -11.11 -23.59 -9.95
C TYR A 424 -12.37 -22.86 -10.43
N PRO A 425 -13.55 -23.52 -10.62
CA PRO A 425 -14.78 -22.80 -10.92
C PRO A 425 -15.19 -21.83 -9.80
N ASP A 426 -15.04 -22.23 -8.54
CA ASP A 426 -15.38 -21.40 -7.38
C ASP A 426 -14.38 -20.23 -7.23
N LEU A 427 -13.11 -20.47 -7.56
CA LEU A 427 -12.10 -19.40 -7.62
C LEU A 427 -12.46 -18.37 -8.71
N GLN A 428 -12.87 -18.84 -9.90
CA GLN A 428 -13.34 -17.97 -10.98
C GLN A 428 -14.54 -17.13 -10.53
N GLN A 429 -15.53 -17.76 -9.90
CA GLN A 429 -16.70 -17.08 -9.37
C GLN A 429 -16.31 -16.05 -8.31
N SER A 430 -15.40 -16.39 -7.40
CA SER A 430 -14.90 -15.50 -6.36
C SER A 430 -14.23 -14.26 -6.94
N VAL A 431 -13.39 -14.42 -7.96
CA VAL A 431 -12.72 -13.31 -8.66
C VAL A 431 -13.76 -12.38 -9.30
N THR A 432 -14.77 -12.93 -9.97
CA THR A 432 -15.87 -12.17 -10.59
C THR A 432 -16.67 -11.39 -9.55
N ILE A 433 -17.05 -12.02 -8.44
CA ILE A 433 -17.79 -11.38 -7.33
C ILE A 433 -16.94 -10.26 -6.71
N ALA A 434 -15.65 -10.51 -6.45
CA ALA A 434 -14.78 -9.50 -5.88
C ALA A 434 -14.66 -8.26 -6.80
N PHE A 435 -14.49 -8.45 -8.11
CA PHE A 435 -14.48 -7.33 -9.06
C PHE A 435 -15.83 -6.60 -9.14
N ALA A 436 -16.95 -7.32 -9.04
CA ALA A 436 -18.28 -6.70 -8.99
C ALA A 436 -18.45 -5.83 -7.72
N ILE A 437 -18.00 -6.30 -6.56
CA ILE A 437 -18.00 -5.54 -5.32
C ILE A 437 -17.12 -4.29 -5.49
N PHE A 438 -15.91 -4.42 -6.01
CA PHE A 438 -15.01 -3.29 -6.24
C PHE A 438 -15.57 -2.30 -7.25
N PHE A 439 -16.29 -2.76 -8.29
CA PHE A 439 -17.01 -1.90 -9.21
C PHE A 439 -18.06 -1.05 -8.48
N VAL A 440 -18.88 -1.67 -7.63
CA VAL A 440 -19.91 -0.95 -6.83
C VAL A 440 -19.25 0.05 -5.88
N ILE A 441 -18.18 -0.35 -5.19
CA ILE A 441 -17.38 0.56 -4.33
C ILE A 441 -16.85 1.74 -5.16
N GLY A 442 -16.42 1.50 -6.40
CA GLY A 442 -15.97 2.53 -7.33
C GLY A 442 -17.05 3.54 -7.69
N LEU A 443 -18.30 3.10 -7.90
CA LEU A 443 -19.44 4.01 -8.12
C LEU A 443 -19.66 4.96 -6.92
N VAL A 444 -19.58 4.43 -5.70
CA VAL A 444 -19.63 5.24 -4.48
C VAL A 444 -18.44 6.20 -4.42
N GLY A 445 -17.26 5.75 -4.83
CA GLY A 445 -16.04 6.56 -4.91
C GLY A 445 -16.14 7.74 -5.88
N ILE A 446 -16.77 7.55 -7.03
CA ILE A 446 -17.06 8.63 -7.99
C ILE A 446 -17.91 9.71 -7.32
N ALA A 447 -18.98 9.31 -6.62
CA ALA A 447 -19.85 10.22 -5.91
C ALA A 447 -19.10 10.99 -4.81
N ALA A 448 -18.28 10.29 -4.00
CA ALA A 448 -17.46 10.91 -2.95
C ALA A 448 -16.41 11.88 -3.54
N SER A 449 -15.76 11.50 -4.65
CA SER A 449 -14.80 12.36 -5.34
C SER A 449 -15.46 13.62 -5.91
N TYR A 450 -16.69 13.52 -6.40
CA TYR A 450 -17.44 14.65 -6.92
C TYR A 450 -17.99 15.56 -5.80
N ALA A 451 -18.39 15.00 -4.66
CA ALA A 451 -19.00 15.71 -3.55
C ALA A 451 -18.04 16.62 -2.75
N ARG A 452 -16.71 16.55 -2.99
CA ARG A 452 -15.70 17.33 -2.24
C ARG A 452 -15.80 18.86 -2.39
N GLY A 453 -16.63 19.36 -3.32
CA GLY A 453 -16.77 20.80 -3.58
C GLY A 453 -15.62 21.39 -4.40
N THR A 454 -15.73 22.67 -4.73
CA THR A 454 -14.68 23.44 -5.40
C THR A 454 -13.72 24.00 -4.36
N GLY A 455 -12.41 23.79 -4.52
CA GLY A 455 -11.37 24.30 -3.60
C GLY A 455 -11.14 25.82 -3.67
N HIS A 456 -12.01 26.55 -4.36
CA HIS A 456 -11.99 28.00 -4.48
C HIS A 456 -13.11 28.62 -3.64
N GLU A 457 -13.03 28.45 -2.31
CA GLU A 457 -13.59 29.48 -1.43
C GLU A 457 -12.45 30.45 -1.14
N SER A 458 -12.63 31.64 -1.72
CA SER A 458 -11.82 32.85 -1.63
C SER A 458 -11.22 33.08 -0.24
N HIS A 459 -9.94 33.31 -0.18
CA HIS A 459 -9.32 34.19 0.82
C HIS A 459 -9.47 35.64 0.41
#